data_1a42501615e65ce013697d7ab320636e
#
_entry.id   1a42501615e65ce013697d7ab320636e
#
_cell.length_a   1.000
_cell.length_b   1.000
_cell.length_c   1.000
_cell.angle_alpha   90.00
_cell.angle_beta   90.00
_cell.angle_gamma   90.00
#
_symmetry.space_group_name_H-M   'P 1'
#
loop_
_entity.id
_entity.type
_entity.pdbx_description
1 polymer ?
#
loop_
_entity_poly.entity_id
_entity_poly.type
_entity_poly.pdbx_seq_one_letter_code
_entity_poly.pdbx_strand_id
1 'polypeptide(L)'
;MAALCILQGGTMKLIIAEKPSVALSIAKVVGASSRKDGYIQGNGYMVSWCVGHLIQMASPDKYDEKYAKWNLKDLPILPKDFKYEVSKNTRKQYGVLKKLLNLKEVDTVINACDAGREGELIFRLVYEEAKCKKPIKRLWISSMEDEAIRKGIDNLAIGKDFDNLYESAKSRAIADWLVGMNLSRLYSCLYNQNYSVGRVQTPTLSMIVERD
;
A
#
# COMPACT_ATOMS: atom_id res chain seq x y z
N MET A 1 9.87 45.76 9.44
CA MET A 1 9.60 45.45 8.01
C MET A 1 9.53 43.93 7.86
N ALA A 2 8.33 43.38 7.86
CA ALA A 2 8.12 41.95 7.67
C ALA A 2 8.23 41.66 6.18
N ALA A 3 9.25 40.93 5.78
CA ALA A 3 9.41 40.48 4.41
C ALA A 3 8.29 39.52 4.06
N LEU A 4 7.40 39.97 3.22
CA LEU A 4 6.36 39.21 2.57
C LEU A 4 7.04 38.19 1.64
N CYS A 5 7.26 36.98 2.15
CA CYS A 5 7.77 35.87 1.31
C CYS A 5 6.66 35.47 0.34
N ILE A 6 6.68 36.08 -0.85
CA ILE A 6 5.82 35.75 -1.95
C ILE A 6 6.11 34.29 -2.29
N LEU A 7 5.15 33.42 -2.03
CA LEU A 7 5.13 32.03 -2.47
C LEU A 7 5.18 32.02 -4.01
N GLN A 8 6.37 31.96 -4.58
CA GLN A 8 6.55 31.49 -5.94
C GLN A 8 6.00 30.07 -5.98
N GLY A 9 5.03 29.82 -6.85
CA GLY A 9 4.36 28.53 -7.04
C GLY A 9 5.36 27.47 -7.56
N GLY A 10 6.24 27.02 -6.66
CA GLY A 10 7.15 25.94 -6.92
C GLY A 10 6.42 24.61 -6.91
N THR A 11 6.71 23.76 -7.87
CA THR A 11 6.21 22.37 -7.90
C THR A 11 6.77 21.59 -6.73
N MET A 12 5.92 20.74 -6.13
CA MET A 12 6.25 19.91 -4.98
C MET A 12 6.37 18.44 -5.39
N LYS A 13 7.29 17.73 -4.77
CA LYS A 13 7.41 16.27 -4.92
C LYS A 13 6.76 15.60 -3.71
N LEU A 14 5.84 14.66 -3.94
CA LEU A 14 5.21 13.88 -2.88
C LEU A 14 5.94 12.54 -2.71
N ILE A 15 6.51 12.32 -1.54
CA ILE A 15 7.13 11.04 -1.16
C ILE A 15 6.13 10.28 -0.29
N ILE A 16 5.88 9.00 -0.62
CA ILE A 16 5.02 8.11 0.16
C ILE A 16 5.85 6.94 0.65
N ALA A 17 6.04 6.86 1.96
CA ALA A 17 6.73 5.77 2.64
C ALA A 17 5.73 4.70 3.13
N GLU A 18 6.22 3.51 3.47
CA GLU A 18 5.36 2.44 3.99
C GLU A 18 4.92 2.67 5.44
N LYS A 19 5.80 3.32 6.26
CA LYS A 19 5.60 3.51 7.70
C LYS A 19 5.96 4.93 8.12
N PRO A 20 5.35 5.44 9.22
CA PRO A 20 5.66 6.78 9.74
C PRO A 20 7.15 6.98 10.06
N SER A 21 7.82 5.97 10.63
CA SER A 21 9.25 6.04 10.99
C SER A 21 10.14 6.25 9.76
N VAL A 22 9.87 5.54 8.68
CA VAL A 22 10.59 5.69 7.40
C VAL A 22 10.36 7.07 6.81
N ALA A 23 9.11 7.57 6.85
CA ALA A 23 8.78 8.92 6.40
C ALA A 23 9.54 9.99 7.18
N LEU A 24 9.70 9.84 8.50
CA LEU A 24 10.46 10.76 9.33
C LEU A 24 11.95 10.79 8.96
N SER A 25 12.56 9.63 8.73
CA SER A 25 13.96 9.53 8.27
C SER A 25 14.16 10.21 6.91
N ILE A 26 13.26 9.95 5.96
CA ILE A 26 13.31 10.58 4.63
C ILE A 26 13.09 12.09 4.75
N ALA A 27 12.09 12.54 5.52
CA ALA A 27 11.80 13.96 5.72
C ALA A 27 13.01 14.72 6.26
N LYS A 28 13.72 14.15 7.24
CA LYS A 28 14.96 14.71 7.79
C LYS A 28 16.00 14.92 6.69
N VAL A 29 16.24 13.91 5.85
CA VAL A 29 17.28 13.96 4.81
C VAL A 29 16.93 14.96 3.71
N VAL A 30 15.66 15.04 3.28
CA VAL A 30 15.24 16.01 2.25
C VAL A 30 15.01 17.43 2.80
N GLY A 31 15.15 17.64 4.12
CA GLY A 31 14.97 18.94 4.74
C GLY A 31 13.51 19.37 4.93
N ALA A 32 12.57 18.44 4.93
CA ALA A 32 11.18 18.71 5.26
C ALA A 32 11.00 18.72 6.78
N SER A 33 10.55 19.83 7.38
CA SER A 33 10.48 20.02 8.82
C SER A 33 9.11 20.43 9.36
N SER A 34 8.24 20.98 8.51
CA SER A 34 6.90 21.45 8.92
C SER A 34 5.93 20.27 9.04
N ARG A 35 5.66 19.84 10.28
CA ARG A 35 4.73 18.74 10.57
C ARG A 35 3.28 19.17 10.36
N LYS A 36 2.51 18.33 9.69
CA LYS A 36 1.07 18.46 9.45
C LYS A 36 0.36 17.18 9.88
N ASP A 37 -0.96 17.18 9.92
CA ASP A 37 -1.73 15.95 10.19
C ASP A 37 -1.57 14.97 9.01
N GLY A 38 -0.82 13.89 9.24
CA GLY A 38 -0.56 12.80 8.30
C GLY A 38 0.57 13.03 7.28
N TYR A 39 1.33 14.14 7.34
CA TYR A 39 2.49 14.37 6.46
C TYR A 39 3.45 15.43 7.04
N ILE A 40 4.62 15.57 6.41
CA ILE A 40 5.64 16.56 6.74
C ILE A 40 5.98 17.32 5.46
N GLN A 41 6.11 18.63 5.53
CA GLN A 41 6.36 19.46 4.37
C GLN A 41 7.59 20.36 4.59
N GLY A 42 8.32 20.60 3.51
CA GLY A 42 9.46 21.54 3.48
C GLY A 42 10.37 21.27 2.29
N ASN A 43 11.19 22.25 1.96
CA ASN A 43 12.23 22.14 0.92
C ASN A 43 11.76 21.55 -0.43
N GLY A 44 10.54 21.89 -0.89
CA GLY A 44 9.99 21.36 -2.14
C GLY A 44 9.43 19.95 -2.04
N TYR A 45 9.36 19.36 -0.85
CA TYR A 45 8.84 18.01 -0.61
C TYR A 45 7.65 18.00 0.33
N MET A 46 6.73 17.08 0.06
CA MET A 46 5.74 16.58 1.00
C MET A 46 6.06 15.10 1.25
N VAL A 47 6.24 14.72 2.51
CA VAL A 47 6.55 13.33 2.88
C VAL A 47 5.40 12.79 3.72
N SER A 48 4.70 11.80 3.21
CA SER A 48 3.61 11.11 3.87
C SER A 48 3.88 9.62 3.94
N TRP A 49 2.97 8.85 4.51
CA TRP A 49 3.19 7.43 4.76
C TRP A 49 1.90 6.62 4.67
N CYS A 50 2.06 5.34 4.39
CA CYS A 50 1.08 4.32 4.67
C CYS A 50 1.22 3.84 6.12
N VAL A 51 0.29 3.05 6.59
CA VAL A 51 0.36 2.32 7.87
C VAL A 51 0.21 0.82 7.60
N GLY A 52 1.03 0.31 6.69
CA GLY A 52 0.84 -0.97 6.04
C GLY A 52 -0.21 -0.88 4.93
N HIS A 53 -0.97 -1.94 4.70
CA HIS A 53 -2.02 -1.96 3.68
C HIS A 53 -3.19 -1.04 4.04
N LEU A 54 -3.37 0.03 3.28
CA LEU A 54 -4.52 0.94 3.38
C LEU A 54 -5.70 0.45 2.54
N ILE A 55 -5.39 -0.24 1.47
CA ILE A 55 -6.33 -0.81 0.51
C ILE A 55 -6.23 -2.32 0.60
N GLN A 56 -7.35 -2.98 0.65
CA GLN A 56 -7.48 -4.43 0.70
C GLN A 56 -8.48 -4.93 -0.33
N MET A 57 -8.41 -6.20 -0.68
CA MET A 57 -9.43 -6.81 -1.52
C MET A 57 -10.76 -6.84 -0.76
N ALA A 58 -11.84 -6.52 -1.47
CA ALA A 58 -13.17 -6.48 -0.89
C ALA A 58 -13.62 -7.85 -0.38
N SER A 59 -14.40 -7.85 0.68
CA SER A 59 -15.00 -9.06 1.21
C SER A 59 -16.04 -9.64 0.23
N PRO A 60 -16.32 -10.96 0.26
CA PRO A 60 -17.20 -11.62 -0.69
C PRO A 60 -18.61 -11.03 -0.78
N ASP A 61 -19.16 -10.51 0.31
CA ASP A 61 -20.46 -9.85 0.34
C ASP A 61 -20.55 -8.60 -0.55
N LYS A 62 -19.39 -8.00 -0.91
CA LYS A 62 -19.33 -6.88 -1.85
C LYS A 62 -19.49 -7.29 -3.32
N TYR A 63 -19.41 -8.57 -3.59
CA TYR A 63 -19.65 -9.13 -4.93
C TYR A 63 -21.11 -9.60 -5.07
N ASP A 64 -21.64 -10.28 -4.03
CA ASP A 64 -23.03 -10.74 -3.97
C ASP A 64 -23.40 -10.90 -2.49
N GLU A 65 -24.59 -10.43 -2.10
CA GLU A 65 -25.10 -10.49 -0.71
C GLU A 65 -25.22 -11.93 -0.19
N LYS A 66 -25.45 -12.94 -1.08
CA LYS A 66 -25.50 -14.35 -0.69
C LYS A 66 -24.20 -14.82 -0.03
N TYR A 67 -23.06 -14.18 -0.36
CA TYR A 67 -21.77 -14.53 0.22
C TYR A 67 -21.53 -13.95 1.63
N ALA A 68 -22.48 -13.18 2.18
CA ALA A 68 -22.41 -12.69 3.56
C ALA A 68 -22.46 -13.85 4.57
N LYS A 69 -23.24 -14.90 4.26
CA LYS A 69 -23.27 -16.13 5.03
C LYS A 69 -22.41 -17.20 4.36
N TRP A 70 -21.73 -18.01 5.16
CA TRP A 70 -20.90 -19.09 4.65
C TRP A 70 -21.80 -20.30 4.35
N ASN A 71 -21.82 -20.73 3.11
CA ASN A 71 -22.62 -21.85 2.66
C ASN A 71 -21.83 -22.63 1.59
N LEU A 72 -21.79 -23.96 1.68
CA LEU A 72 -21.12 -24.84 0.71
C LEU A 72 -21.66 -24.69 -0.71
N LYS A 73 -22.95 -24.41 -0.86
CA LYS A 73 -23.59 -24.26 -2.17
C LYS A 73 -23.10 -23.03 -2.95
N ASP A 74 -22.51 -22.08 -2.26
CA ASP A 74 -22.02 -20.82 -2.86
C ASP A 74 -20.54 -20.87 -3.23
N LEU A 75 -19.89 -22.02 -3.05
CA LEU A 75 -18.48 -22.23 -3.39
C LEU A 75 -18.32 -22.94 -4.74
N PRO A 76 -17.28 -22.65 -5.50
CA PRO A 76 -16.25 -21.65 -5.23
C PRO A 76 -16.68 -20.22 -5.59
N ILE A 77 -16.18 -19.24 -4.80
CA ILE A 77 -16.34 -17.81 -5.09
C ILE A 77 -15.22 -17.39 -6.04
N LEU A 78 -15.55 -17.12 -7.30
CA LEU A 78 -14.60 -16.77 -8.36
C LEU A 78 -15.03 -15.46 -9.04
N PRO A 79 -14.70 -14.29 -8.49
CA PRO A 79 -15.03 -13.02 -9.12
C PRO A 79 -14.33 -12.88 -10.48
N LYS A 80 -15.00 -12.32 -11.48
CA LYS A 80 -14.37 -11.95 -12.75
C LYS A 80 -13.46 -10.74 -12.58
N ASP A 81 -13.95 -9.73 -11.83
CA ASP A 81 -13.23 -8.50 -11.53
C ASP A 81 -13.03 -8.37 -10.02
N PHE A 82 -11.81 -8.15 -9.60
CA PHE A 82 -11.49 -7.99 -8.19
C PHE A 82 -11.71 -6.54 -7.73
N LYS A 83 -12.56 -6.39 -6.72
CA LYS A 83 -12.86 -5.10 -6.08
C LYS A 83 -11.89 -4.86 -4.92
N TYR A 84 -11.55 -3.59 -4.73
CA TYR A 84 -10.72 -3.14 -3.62
C TYR A 84 -11.49 -2.16 -2.75
N GLU A 85 -11.17 -2.12 -1.47
CA GLU A 85 -11.79 -1.21 -0.52
C GLU A 85 -10.77 -0.63 0.46
N VAL A 86 -11.03 0.59 0.92
CA VAL A 86 -10.22 1.24 1.94
C VAL A 86 -10.52 0.59 3.29
N SER A 87 -9.49 0.10 3.97
CA SER A 87 -9.61 -0.48 5.31
C SER A 87 -10.22 0.54 6.29
N LYS A 88 -11.17 0.10 7.11
CA LYS A 88 -11.89 0.97 8.06
C LYS A 88 -10.95 1.69 9.01
N ASN A 89 -9.92 1.00 9.49
CA ASN A 89 -8.99 1.51 10.49
C ASN A 89 -7.98 2.53 9.92
N THR A 90 -7.77 2.53 8.61
CA THR A 90 -6.76 3.37 7.94
C THR A 90 -7.38 4.49 7.11
N ARG A 91 -8.70 4.61 7.14
CA ARG A 91 -9.47 5.57 6.32
C ARG A 91 -9.01 7.02 6.49
N LYS A 92 -8.62 7.43 7.71
CA LYS A 92 -8.10 8.78 7.97
C LYS A 92 -6.82 9.03 7.16
N GLN A 93 -5.83 8.15 7.27
CA GLN A 93 -4.55 8.30 6.57
C GLN A 93 -4.71 8.17 5.05
N TYR A 94 -5.57 7.27 4.59
CA TYR A 94 -5.91 7.23 3.16
C TYR A 94 -6.50 8.55 2.67
N GLY A 95 -7.38 9.20 3.44
CA GLY A 95 -7.93 10.51 3.12
C GLY A 95 -6.86 11.59 2.94
N VAL A 96 -5.83 11.58 3.79
CA VAL A 96 -4.67 12.47 3.67
C VAL A 96 -3.93 12.18 2.35
N LEU A 97 -3.56 10.91 2.09
CA LEU A 97 -2.83 10.54 0.88
C LEU A 97 -3.63 10.87 -0.39
N LYS A 98 -4.93 10.58 -0.42
CA LYS A 98 -5.80 10.92 -1.54
C LYS A 98 -5.81 12.42 -1.83
N LYS A 99 -5.86 13.25 -0.78
CA LYS A 99 -5.79 14.71 -0.91
C LYS A 99 -4.43 15.13 -1.49
N LEU A 100 -3.32 14.65 -0.92
CA LEU A 100 -1.95 15.01 -1.34
C LEU A 100 -1.68 14.58 -2.79
N LEU A 101 -2.06 13.35 -3.17
CA LEU A 101 -1.92 12.82 -4.52
C LEU A 101 -2.62 13.67 -5.59
N ASN A 102 -3.71 14.37 -5.22
CA ASN A 102 -4.50 15.18 -6.14
C ASN A 102 -4.25 16.70 -6.01
N LEU A 103 -3.31 17.14 -5.16
CA LEU A 103 -2.92 18.54 -5.08
C LEU A 103 -2.30 19.03 -6.39
N LYS A 104 -2.69 20.20 -6.86
CA LYS A 104 -2.18 20.78 -8.13
C LYS A 104 -0.68 21.11 -8.05
N GLU A 105 -0.21 21.53 -6.89
CA GLU A 105 1.21 21.83 -6.64
C GLU A 105 2.12 20.61 -6.63
N VAL A 106 1.60 19.41 -6.50
CA VAL A 106 2.37 18.16 -6.62
C VAL A 106 2.50 17.78 -8.09
N ASP A 107 3.71 17.70 -8.61
CA ASP A 107 4.00 17.31 -10.00
C ASP A 107 4.47 15.86 -10.14
N THR A 108 5.14 15.34 -9.13
CA THR A 108 5.77 14.01 -9.14
C THR A 108 5.48 13.28 -7.83
N VAL A 109 5.17 12.00 -7.93
CA VAL A 109 4.96 11.12 -6.77
C VAL A 109 6.12 10.14 -6.70
N ILE A 110 6.73 10.03 -5.52
CA ILE A 110 7.86 9.14 -5.26
C ILE A 110 7.39 8.01 -4.36
N ASN A 111 7.40 6.78 -4.89
CA ASN A 111 7.20 5.59 -4.09
C ASN A 111 8.47 5.30 -3.28
N ALA A 112 8.36 5.43 -1.97
CA ALA A 112 9.40 5.14 -0.99
C ALA A 112 8.96 4.05 0.01
N CYS A 113 8.01 3.19 -0.39
CA CYS A 113 7.70 1.97 0.34
C CYS A 113 8.86 0.97 0.22
N ASP A 114 8.88 -0.06 1.06
CA ASP A 114 9.95 -1.04 1.13
C ASP A 114 10.33 -1.59 -0.25
N ALA A 115 11.62 -1.86 -0.45
CA ALA A 115 12.16 -2.35 -1.72
C ALA A 115 11.76 -3.83 -1.93
N GLY A 116 10.57 -4.05 -2.46
CA GLY A 116 10.02 -5.37 -2.69
C GLY A 116 8.61 -5.35 -3.27
N ARG A 117 8.07 -6.54 -3.52
CA ARG A 117 6.73 -6.73 -4.09
C ARG A 117 5.63 -6.10 -3.23
N GLU A 118 5.70 -6.29 -1.91
CA GLU A 118 4.68 -5.76 -1.00
C GLU A 118 4.67 -4.24 -0.96
N GLY A 119 5.84 -3.60 -0.86
CA GLY A 119 5.92 -2.14 -0.90
C GLY A 119 5.42 -1.54 -2.21
N GLU A 120 5.65 -2.23 -3.35
CA GLU A 120 5.09 -1.81 -4.63
C GLU A 120 3.57 -1.96 -4.65
N LEU A 121 3.03 -3.07 -4.13
CA LEU A 121 1.59 -3.32 -4.03
C LEU A 121 0.90 -2.28 -3.15
N ILE A 122 1.43 -2.02 -1.95
CA ILE A 122 0.88 -1.03 -1.00
C ILE A 122 0.75 0.34 -1.66
N PHE A 123 1.83 0.81 -2.29
CA PHE A 123 1.85 2.11 -2.94
C PHE A 123 0.89 2.19 -4.14
N ARG A 124 0.96 1.21 -5.06
CA ARG A 124 0.17 1.23 -6.30
C ARG A 124 -1.32 1.16 -6.05
N LEU A 125 -1.76 0.34 -5.10
CA LEU A 125 -3.19 0.29 -4.74
C LEU A 125 -3.69 1.64 -4.21
N VAL A 126 -2.90 2.35 -3.40
CA VAL A 126 -3.26 3.69 -2.92
C VAL A 126 -3.29 4.71 -4.06
N TYR A 127 -2.32 4.65 -4.95
CA TYR A 127 -2.20 5.53 -6.10
C TYR A 127 -3.38 5.35 -7.08
N GLU A 128 -3.74 4.10 -7.41
CA GLU A 128 -4.84 3.75 -8.30
C GLU A 128 -6.19 4.12 -7.68
N GLU A 129 -6.42 3.78 -6.41
CA GLU A 129 -7.68 4.10 -5.71
C GLU A 129 -7.88 5.62 -5.53
N ALA A 130 -6.79 6.37 -5.38
CA ALA A 130 -6.83 7.83 -5.39
C ALA A 130 -7.07 8.42 -6.78
N LYS A 131 -7.04 7.60 -7.85
CA LYS A 131 -7.15 7.98 -9.27
C LYS A 131 -6.10 9.01 -9.68
N CYS A 132 -4.91 8.94 -9.10
CA CYS A 132 -3.80 9.81 -9.42
C CYS A 132 -3.27 9.49 -10.83
N LYS A 133 -2.82 10.51 -11.57
CA LYS A 133 -2.26 10.36 -12.93
C LYS A 133 -0.87 10.99 -13.06
N LYS A 134 -0.27 11.38 -11.94
CA LYS A 134 1.02 12.05 -11.94
C LYS A 134 2.16 11.05 -12.20
N PRO A 135 3.30 11.49 -12.74
CA PRO A 135 4.43 10.62 -12.95
C PRO A 135 4.92 10.01 -11.63
N ILE A 136 5.24 8.71 -11.67
CA ILE A 136 5.78 7.96 -10.54
C ILE A 136 7.29 7.84 -10.70
N LYS A 137 8.00 8.12 -9.63
CA LYS A 137 9.40 7.77 -9.43
C LYS A 137 9.52 6.76 -8.31
N ARG A 138 10.60 5.98 -8.29
CA ARG A 138 10.85 4.94 -7.30
C ARG A 138 12.14 5.22 -6.53
N LEU A 139 12.03 5.38 -5.23
CA LEU A 139 13.14 5.32 -4.30
C LEU A 139 13.38 3.85 -3.92
N TRP A 140 14.41 3.24 -4.48
CA TRP A 140 14.76 1.83 -4.24
C TRP A 140 16.01 1.76 -3.39
N ILE A 141 15.84 1.57 -2.08
CA ILE A 141 16.93 1.49 -1.11
C ILE A 141 16.69 0.34 -0.14
N SER A 142 17.75 -0.28 0.33
CA SER A 142 17.75 -1.37 1.32
C SER A 142 18.19 -0.93 2.72
N SER A 143 18.69 0.31 2.85
CA SER A 143 19.12 0.90 4.13
C SER A 143 18.42 2.23 4.37
N MET A 144 18.12 2.52 5.64
CA MET A 144 17.52 3.78 6.08
C MET A 144 18.55 4.76 6.67
N GLU A 145 19.81 4.55 6.41
CA GLU A 145 20.87 5.52 6.76
C GLU A 145 20.76 6.78 5.91
N ASP A 146 21.08 7.93 6.51
CA ASP A 146 20.94 9.25 5.89
C ASP A 146 21.67 9.33 4.53
N GLU A 147 22.83 8.69 4.39
CA GLU A 147 23.60 8.66 3.15
C GLU A 147 22.92 7.81 2.06
N ALA A 148 22.36 6.64 2.43
CA ALA A 148 21.65 5.77 1.51
C ALA A 148 20.38 6.43 0.98
N ILE A 149 19.63 7.10 1.86
CA ILE A 149 18.44 7.86 1.47
C ILE A 149 18.83 8.99 0.50
N ARG A 150 19.88 9.74 0.79
CA ARG A 150 20.36 10.85 -0.05
C ARG A 150 20.74 10.37 -1.43
N LYS A 151 21.60 9.36 -1.53
CA LYS A 151 21.99 8.73 -2.80
C LYS A 151 20.77 8.19 -3.57
N GLY A 152 19.79 7.62 -2.87
CA GLY A 152 18.57 7.12 -3.48
C GLY A 152 17.67 8.22 -4.03
N ILE A 153 17.54 9.36 -3.33
CA ILE A 153 16.78 10.53 -3.80
C ILE A 153 17.46 11.16 -5.04
N ASP A 154 18.77 11.17 -5.09
CA ASP A 154 19.53 11.68 -6.26
C ASP A 154 19.42 10.74 -7.47
N ASN A 155 19.15 9.45 -7.25
CA ASN A 155 19.10 8.40 -8.27
C ASN A 155 17.74 7.69 -8.36
N LEU A 156 16.65 8.46 -8.37
CA LEU A 156 15.30 7.90 -8.46
C LEU A 156 15.08 7.14 -9.78
N ALA A 157 14.66 5.90 -9.68
CA ALA A 157 14.27 5.09 -10.83
C ALA A 157 12.91 5.50 -11.40
N ILE A 158 12.61 5.09 -12.61
CA ILE A 158 11.34 5.33 -13.30
C ILE A 158 10.32 4.33 -12.73
N GLY A 159 9.15 4.81 -12.29
CA GLY A 159 8.12 3.95 -11.70
C GLY A 159 7.65 2.83 -12.64
N LYS A 160 7.63 3.07 -13.94
CA LYS A 160 7.22 2.10 -14.96
C LYS A 160 8.10 0.83 -14.98
N ASP A 161 9.36 0.94 -14.62
CA ASP A 161 10.28 -0.21 -14.59
C ASP A 161 9.87 -1.27 -13.54
N PHE A 162 8.97 -0.91 -12.64
CA PHE A 162 8.44 -1.76 -11.57
C PHE A 162 7.02 -2.29 -11.84
N ASP A 163 6.46 -2.06 -13.04
CA ASP A 163 5.10 -2.51 -13.37
C ASP A 163 4.97 -4.03 -13.29
N ASN A 164 5.94 -4.78 -13.80
CA ASN A 164 5.96 -6.25 -13.70
C ASN A 164 6.05 -6.74 -12.23
N LEU A 165 6.77 -6.01 -11.38
CA LEU A 165 6.85 -6.32 -9.96
C LEU A 165 5.49 -6.11 -9.28
N TYR A 166 4.79 -5.03 -9.62
CA TYR A 166 3.43 -4.75 -9.15
C TYR A 166 2.44 -5.83 -9.61
N GLU A 167 2.43 -6.19 -10.89
CA GLU A 167 1.53 -7.23 -11.41
C GLU A 167 1.80 -8.60 -10.77
N SER A 168 3.07 -8.94 -10.50
CA SER A 168 3.43 -10.14 -9.74
C SER A 168 2.87 -10.12 -8.31
N ALA A 169 2.98 -8.98 -7.61
CA ALA A 169 2.45 -8.82 -6.27
C ALA A 169 0.91 -8.90 -6.25
N LYS A 170 0.25 -8.26 -7.20
CA LYS A 170 -1.20 -8.26 -7.36
C LYS A 170 -1.75 -9.66 -7.66
N SER A 171 -1.10 -10.38 -8.59
CA SER A 171 -1.47 -11.76 -8.92
C SER A 171 -1.35 -12.68 -7.71
N ARG A 172 -0.29 -12.52 -6.91
CA ARG A 172 -0.11 -13.26 -5.66
C ARG A 172 -1.21 -12.93 -4.66
N ALA A 173 -1.54 -11.66 -4.45
CA ALA A 173 -2.61 -11.26 -3.53
C ALA A 173 -3.97 -11.84 -3.95
N ILE A 174 -4.26 -11.88 -5.26
CA ILE A 174 -5.46 -12.51 -5.82
C ILE A 174 -5.47 -14.02 -5.52
N ALA A 175 -4.37 -14.71 -5.77
CA ALA A 175 -4.25 -16.14 -5.50
C ALA A 175 -4.43 -16.45 -4.00
N ASP A 176 -3.80 -15.65 -3.12
CA ASP A 176 -3.95 -15.79 -1.68
C ASP A 176 -5.40 -15.56 -1.22
N TRP A 177 -6.09 -14.57 -1.80
CA TRP A 177 -7.51 -14.32 -1.52
C TRP A 177 -8.39 -15.48 -2.00
N LEU A 178 -8.20 -15.95 -3.24
CA LEU A 178 -9.00 -17.06 -3.80
C LEU A 178 -8.85 -18.34 -2.98
N VAL A 179 -7.62 -18.73 -2.69
CA VAL A 179 -7.34 -19.94 -1.90
C VAL A 179 -7.83 -19.79 -0.46
N GLY A 180 -7.40 -18.73 0.20
CA GLY A 180 -7.75 -18.50 1.61
C GLY A 180 -9.25 -18.36 1.83
N MET A 181 -9.93 -17.60 1.00
CA MET A 181 -11.37 -17.34 1.12
C MET A 181 -12.20 -18.61 0.90
N ASN A 182 -11.92 -19.34 -0.19
CA ASN A 182 -12.70 -20.52 -0.55
C ASN A 182 -12.44 -21.69 0.38
N LEU A 183 -11.16 -21.99 0.67
CA LEU A 183 -10.83 -23.14 1.51
C LEU A 183 -11.17 -22.92 2.98
N SER A 184 -11.01 -21.70 3.50
CA SER A 184 -11.44 -21.40 4.87
C SER A 184 -12.95 -21.62 5.04
N ARG A 185 -13.75 -21.14 4.09
CA ARG A 185 -15.20 -21.36 4.10
C ARG A 185 -15.56 -22.81 3.94
N LEU A 186 -14.93 -23.52 3.00
CA LEU A 186 -15.17 -24.93 2.74
C LEU A 186 -14.98 -25.76 4.02
N TYR A 187 -13.80 -25.71 4.62
CA TYR A 187 -13.50 -26.50 5.81
C TYR A 187 -14.33 -26.07 7.02
N SER A 188 -14.58 -24.77 7.17
CA SER A 188 -15.42 -24.30 8.29
C SER A 188 -16.86 -24.80 8.18
N CYS A 189 -17.43 -24.84 6.98
CA CYS A 189 -18.77 -25.39 6.76
C CYS A 189 -18.83 -26.92 6.87
N LEU A 190 -17.79 -27.63 6.42
CA LEU A 190 -17.73 -29.10 6.48
C LEU A 190 -17.66 -29.61 7.94
N TYR A 191 -16.86 -28.97 8.75
CA TYR A 191 -16.59 -29.40 10.13
C TYR A 191 -17.33 -28.59 11.20
N ASN A 192 -18.17 -27.64 10.79
CA ASN A 192 -18.94 -26.76 11.66
C ASN A 192 -18.07 -26.09 12.75
N GLN A 193 -16.85 -25.70 12.36
CA GLN A 193 -15.87 -25.00 13.20
C GLN A 193 -15.17 -23.93 12.38
N ASN A 194 -14.53 -22.97 13.06
CA ASN A 194 -13.84 -21.88 12.37
C ASN A 194 -12.42 -22.33 11.97
N TYR A 195 -12.21 -22.63 10.72
CA TYR A 195 -10.90 -22.97 10.15
C TYR A 195 -10.37 -21.82 9.31
N SER A 196 -9.07 -21.54 9.47
CA SER A 196 -8.35 -20.60 8.63
C SER A 196 -7.36 -21.35 7.77
N VAL A 197 -7.51 -21.24 6.47
CA VAL A 197 -6.62 -21.84 5.48
C VAL A 197 -5.88 -20.75 4.73
N GLY A 198 -4.58 -20.91 4.56
CA GLY A 198 -3.76 -19.95 3.84
C GLY A 198 -2.50 -20.57 3.28
N ARG A 199 -1.99 -19.97 2.23
CA ARG A 199 -0.83 -20.46 1.48
C ARG A 199 0.45 -20.58 2.31
N VAL A 200 0.61 -19.78 3.35
CA VAL A 200 1.77 -19.81 4.24
C VAL A 200 1.44 -20.54 5.53
N GLN A 201 0.37 -20.15 6.21
CA GLN A 201 0.03 -20.67 7.53
C GLN A 201 -0.26 -22.18 7.52
N THR A 202 -0.96 -22.69 6.50
CA THR A 202 -1.34 -24.11 6.46
C THR A 202 -0.12 -25.03 6.25
N PRO A 203 0.77 -24.78 5.27
CA PRO A 203 2.00 -25.57 5.16
C PRO A 203 2.91 -25.46 6.38
N THR A 204 3.01 -24.26 6.98
CA THR A 204 3.82 -24.08 8.19
C THR A 204 3.28 -24.92 9.35
N LEU A 205 1.96 -24.96 9.54
CA LEU A 205 1.32 -25.81 10.55
C LEU A 205 1.57 -27.29 10.27
N SER A 206 1.43 -27.72 9.00
CA SER A 206 1.72 -29.11 8.61
C SER A 206 3.15 -29.52 8.97
N MET A 207 4.13 -28.69 8.65
CA MET A 207 5.53 -28.93 9.00
C MET A 207 5.77 -29.05 10.52
N ILE A 208 5.02 -28.30 11.32
CA ILE A 208 5.11 -28.41 12.79
C ILE A 208 4.51 -29.73 13.25
N VAL A 209 3.32 -30.08 12.79
CA VAL A 209 2.61 -31.31 13.16
C VAL A 209 3.36 -32.57 12.72
N GLU A 210 4.01 -32.55 11.55
CA GLU A 210 4.81 -33.67 11.07
C GLU A 210 6.10 -33.89 11.86
N ARG A 211 6.53 -32.88 12.61
CA ARG A 211 7.77 -32.92 13.40
C ARG A 211 7.53 -33.38 14.86
N ASP A 212 6.31 -33.24 15.37
CA ASP A 212 5.91 -33.70 16.71
C ASP A 212 5.59 -35.20 16.73
#